data_1156ecf82d3262bcb6e85a968d9db312
#
_entry.id   1156ecf82d3262bcb6e85a968d9db312
#
_cell.length_a   1.000
_cell.length_b   1.000
_cell.length_c   1.000
_cell.angle_alpha   90.00
_cell.angle_beta   90.00
_cell.angle_gamma   90.00
#
_symmetry.space_group_name_H-M   'P 1'
#
loop_
_entity.id
_entity.type
_entity.pdbx_description
1 polymer ?
#
loop_
_entity_poly.entity_id
_entity_poly.type
_entity_poly.pdbx_seq_one_letter_code
_entity_poly.pdbx_strand_id
1 'polypeptide(L)'
;MKLTIPKSIKSNLLGYTYFAQLYADTSSCIAESLLFDFNECEWLEGNLCAVFGGILNDLQHRGNAIAFINVSDRMRGVFSRNRFLNIVESINLPNTIQSTTIYYNRFFIEEEKDIKRYVQSELLDKRLMPEISDLAKKKILEAIFEIFVNATIHGKTSEIFTCGQFFDRHKPPYVYFTFVDFGRSIRTN
;
A
#
# COMPACT_ATOMS: atom_id res chain seq x y z
N MET A 1 -19.54 13.09 -1.90
CA MET A 1 -19.82 11.98 -0.95
C MET A 1 -18.84 12.04 0.22
N LYS A 2 -19.26 11.71 1.46
CA LYS A 2 -18.39 11.64 2.64
C LYS A 2 -18.25 10.17 3.07
N LEU A 3 -17.00 9.72 3.29
CA LEU A 3 -16.63 8.35 3.61
C LEU A 3 -15.88 8.34 4.95
N THR A 4 -16.46 7.74 5.98
CA THR A 4 -15.83 7.68 7.32
C THR A 4 -14.83 6.53 7.39
N ILE A 5 -13.60 6.83 7.83
CA ILE A 5 -12.56 5.83 8.03
C ILE A 5 -12.72 5.23 9.44
N PRO A 6 -12.74 3.89 9.58
CA PRO A 6 -12.91 3.24 10.88
C PRO A 6 -11.79 3.57 11.86
N LYS A 7 -12.11 3.44 13.15
CA LYS A 7 -11.19 3.71 14.25
C LYS A 7 -9.85 2.98 14.12
N SER A 8 -9.86 1.74 13.66
CA SER A 8 -8.64 0.94 13.48
C SER A 8 -8.76 0.00 12.30
N ILE A 9 -7.77 0.06 11.40
CA ILE A 9 -7.66 -0.85 10.25
C ILE A 9 -6.35 -1.62 10.36
N LYS A 10 -6.48 -2.96 10.44
CA LYS A 10 -5.35 -3.90 10.57
C LYS A 10 -5.32 -4.89 9.41
N SER A 11 -4.18 -5.53 9.20
CA SER A 11 -3.97 -6.57 8.17
C SER A 11 -4.62 -7.89 8.59
N ASN A 12 -5.93 -7.88 8.68
CA ASN A 12 -6.77 -9.03 9.03
C ASN A 12 -8.06 -9.01 8.19
N LEU A 13 -8.90 -10.03 8.39
CA LEU A 13 -10.15 -10.16 7.63
C LEU A 13 -11.01 -8.90 7.68
N LEU A 14 -11.17 -8.28 8.84
CA LEU A 14 -12.01 -7.07 9.00
C LEU A 14 -11.45 -5.88 8.22
N GLY A 15 -10.12 -5.67 8.26
CA GLY A 15 -9.48 -4.58 7.52
C GLY A 15 -9.58 -4.75 6.02
N TYR A 16 -9.35 -5.96 5.52
CA TYR A 16 -9.51 -6.24 4.08
C TYR A 16 -10.97 -6.20 3.64
N THR A 17 -11.91 -6.67 4.47
CA THR A 17 -13.35 -6.53 4.20
C THR A 17 -13.78 -5.06 4.12
N TYR A 18 -13.25 -4.21 5.00
CA TYR A 18 -13.51 -2.77 4.94
C TYR A 18 -13.07 -2.18 3.58
N PHE A 19 -11.86 -2.48 3.11
CA PHE A 19 -11.40 -1.96 1.82
C PHE A 19 -12.18 -2.53 0.64
N ALA A 20 -12.57 -3.80 0.69
CA ALA A 20 -13.42 -4.40 -0.33
C ALA A 20 -14.79 -3.71 -0.38
N GLN A 21 -15.38 -3.42 0.78
CA GLN A 21 -16.64 -2.68 0.87
C GLN A 21 -16.49 -1.24 0.39
N LEU A 22 -15.42 -0.55 0.80
CA LEU A 22 -15.11 0.81 0.34
C LEU A 22 -15.02 0.86 -1.20
N TYR A 23 -14.33 -0.10 -1.81
CA TYR A 23 -14.22 -0.20 -3.26
C TYR A 23 -15.58 -0.45 -3.92
N ALA A 24 -16.40 -1.34 -3.35
CA ALA A 24 -17.75 -1.60 -3.83
C ALA A 24 -18.67 -0.38 -3.71
N ASP A 25 -18.66 0.30 -2.56
CA ASP A 25 -19.50 1.47 -2.28
C ASP A 25 -19.16 2.67 -3.18
N THR A 26 -17.91 2.75 -3.62
CA THR A 26 -17.42 3.82 -4.50
C THR A 26 -17.37 3.42 -5.98
N SER A 27 -17.83 2.23 -6.32
CA SER A 27 -17.76 1.69 -7.71
C SER A 27 -18.50 2.53 -8.75
N SER A 28 -19.60 3.19 -8.37
CA SER A 28 -20.40 4.06 -9.23
C SER A 28 -19.97 5.53 -9.22
N CYS A 29 -19.01 5.93 -8.37
CA CYS A 29 -18.58 7.31 -8.30
C CYS A 29 -17.73 7.70 -9.52
N ILE A 30 -18.17 8.71 -10.27
CA ILE A 30 -17.50 9.25 -11.47
C ILE A 30 -17.59 10.77 -11.43
N ALA A 31 -16.45 11.45 -11.54
CA ALA A 31 -16.35 12.92 -11.52
C ALA A 31 -17.00 13.58 -10.29
N GLU A 32 -16.95 12.90 -9.15
CA GLU A 32 -17.49 13.37 -7.88
C GLU A 32 -16.41 13.92 -6.93
N SER A 33 -16.84 14.64 -5.90
CA SER A 33 -15.99 15.04 -4.77
C SER A 33 -16.16 14.06 -3.62
N LEU A 34 -15.07 13.35 -3.29
CA LEU A 34 -15.00 12.32 -2.26
C LEU A 34 -14.18 12.82 -1.06
N LEU A 35 -14.80 12.87 0.11
CA LEU A 35 -14.18 13.31 1.35
C LEU A 35 -13.96 12.10 2.26
N PHE A 36 -12.71 11.72 2.46
CA PHE A 36 -12.31 10.66 3.39
C PHE A 36 -12.10 11.27 4.78
N ASP A 37 -13.02 10.98 5.70
CA ASP A 37 -13.03 11.54 7.06
C ASP A 37 -12.31 10.63 8.05
N PHE A 38 -11.17 11.11 8.57
CA PHE A 38 -10.32 10.42 9.54
C PHE A 38 -10.62 10.80 10.99
N ASN A 39 -11.75 11.47 11.28
CA ASN A 39 -12.06 11.94 12.63
C ASN A 39 -11.99 10.84 13.71
N GLU A 40 -12.43 9.63 13.37
CA GLU A 40 -12.40 8.49 14.27
C GLU A 40 -11.15 7.63 14.14
N CYS A 41 -10.34 7.84 13.09
CA CYS A 41 -9.23 6.94 12.76
C CYS A 41 -8.02 7.17 13.68
N GLU A 42 -7.76 6.20 14.54
CA GLU A 42 -6.61 6.18 15.44
C GLU A 42 -5.45 5.33 14.90
N TRP A 43 -5.73 4.34 14.05
CA TRP A 43 -4.73 3.39 13.56
C TRP A 43 -5.04 2.84 12.17
N LEU A 44 -4.02 2.89 11.31
CA LEU A 44 -3.98 2.17 10.04
C LEU A 44 -2.59 1.54 9.89
N GLU A 45 -2.53 0.23 9.68
CA GLU A 45 -1.25 -0.44 9.45
C GLU A 45 -0.64 0.01 8.13
N GLY A 46 0.66 0.36 8.16
CA GLY A 46 1.33 1.05 7.06
C GLY A 46 1.32 0.27 5.73
N ASN A 47 1.38 -1.07 5.79
CA ASN A 47 1.31 -1.90 4.59
C ASN A 47 -0.06 -1.84 3.88
N LEU A 48 -1.14 -1.48 4.59
CA LEU A 48 -2.47 -1.32 4.01
C LEU A 48 -2.60 -0.05 3.15
N CYS A 49 -1.63 0.85 3.22
CA CYS A 49 -1.56 1.97 2.28
C CYS A 49 -1.44 1.51 0.82
N ALA A 50 -0.94 0.29 0.55
CA ALA A 50 -0.95 -0.27 -0.81
C ALA A 50 -2.39 -0.48 -1.31
N VAL A 51 -3.25 -1.09 -0.48
CA VAL A 51 -4.66 -1.33 -0.83
C VAL A 51 -5.41 -0.01 -0.97
N PHE A 52 -5.25 0.87 0.01
CA PHE A 52 -5.93 2.16 0.00
C PHE A 52 -5.48 3.02 -1.17
N GLY A 53 -4.17 3.08 -1.44
CA GLY A 53 -3.62 3.84 -2.56
C GLY A 53 -4.09 3.36 -3.93
N GLY A 54 -4.23 2.05 -4.11
CA GLY A 54 -4.81 1.48 -5.32
C GLY A 54 -6.27 1.91 -5.52
N ILE A 55 -7.08 1.87 -4.46
CA ILE A 55 -8.48 2.36 -4.51
C ILE A 55 -8.52 3.85 -4.86
N LEU A 56 -7.69 4.68 -4.21
CA LEU A 56 -7.65 6.12 -4.50
C LEU A 56 -7.22 6.40 -5.94
N ASN A 57 -6.23 5.66 -6.45
CA ASN A 57 -5.77 5.78 -7.82
C ASN A 57 -6.89 5.44 -8.83
N ASP A 58 -7.63 4.35 -8.62
CA ASP A 58 -8.77 3.99 -9.45
C ASP A 58 -9.87 5.05 -9.42
N LEU A 59 -10.16 5.60 -8.23
CA LEU A 59 -11.10 6.70 -8.08
C LEU A 59 -10.66 7.96 -8.83
N GLN A 60 -9.37 8.31 -8.78
CA GLN A 60 -8.80 9.45 -9.52
C GLN A 60 -8.87 9.22 -11.04
N HIS A 61 -8.59 8.03 -11.53
CA HIS A 61 -8.73 7.68 -12.95
C HIS A 61 -10.17 7.81 -13.44
N ARG A 62 -11.16 7.63 -12.57
CA ARG A 62 -12.59 7.88 -12.87
C ARG A 62 -12.98 9.36 -12.74
N GLY A 63 -11.99 10.27 -12.59
CA GLY A 63 -12.20 11.72 -12.54
C GLY A 63 -12.67 12.26 -11.20
N ASN A 64 -12.68 11.44 -10.14
CA ASN A 64 -13.10 11.90 -8.81
C ASN A 64 -12.04 12.79 -8.17
N ALA A 65 -12.48 13.88 -7.53
CA ALA A 65 -11.66 14.71 -6.66
C ALA A 65 -11.63 14.11 -5.25
N ILE A 66 -10.42 13.88 -4.70
CA ILE A 66 -10.23 13.25 -3.41
C ILE A 66 -9.65 14.23 -2.41
N ALA A 67 -10.24 14.28 -1.21
CA ALA A 67 -9.69 15.03 -0.09
C ALA A 67 -9.75 14.22 1.20
N PHE A 68 -8.69 14.36 2.02
CA PHE A 68 -8.64 13.84 3.38
C PHE A 68 -8.98 14.93 4.35
N ILE A 69 -9.93 14.68 5.26
CA ILE A 69 -10.34 15.62 6.29
C ILE A 69 -10.16 15.01 7.68
N ASN A 70 -9.95 15.87 8.68
CA ASN A 70 -9.79 15.50 10.09
C ASN A 70 -8.66 14.50 10.36
N VAL A 71 -7.59 14.56 9.57
CA VAL A 71 -6.42 13.67 9.74
C VAL A 71 -5.64 14.10 10.97
N SER A 72 -5.57 13.26 12.00
CA SER A 72 -4.80 13.50 13.21
C SER A 72 -3.28 13.53 12.93
N ASP A 73 -2.48 14.19 13.80
CA ASP A 73 -1.01 14.22 13.66
C ASP A 73 -0.40 12.82 13.68
N ARG A 74 -1.00 11.91 14.45
CA ARG A 74 -0.59 10.49 14.47
C ARG A 74 -0.74 9.85 13.10
N MET A 75 -1.89 10.04 12.44
CA MET A 75 -2.15 9.50 11.11
C MET A 75 -1.30 10.17 10.04
N ARG A 76 -1.12 11.51 10.13
CA ARG A 76 -0.15 12.23 9.28
C ARG A 76 1.25 11.63 9.41
N GLY A 77 1.68 11.30 10.64
CA GLY A 77 2.96 10.64 10.88
C GLY A 77 3.06 9.23 10.25
N VAL A 78 1.98 8.46 10.20
CA VAL A 78 1.95 7.16 9.49
C VAL A 78 2.11 7.38 7.98
N PHE A 79 1.29 8.24 7.40
CA PHE A 79 1.30 8.52 5.97
C PHE A 79 2.60 9.16 5.49
N SER A 80 3.20 10.02 6.33
CA SER A 80 4.50 10.63 6.06
C SER A 80 5.61 9.59 5.99
N ARG A 81 5.71 8.71 7.00
CA ARG A 81 6.76 7.69 7.07
C ARG A 81 6.76 6.71 5.89
N ASN A 82 5.61 6.40 5.34
CA ASN A 82 5.50 5.53 4.17
C ASN A 82 5.35 6.29 2.84
N ARG A 83 5.49 7.60 2.86
CA ARG A 83 5.35 8.50 1.68
C ARG A 83 3.96 8.47 1.03
N PHE A 84 2.94 8.04 1.75
CA PHE A 84 1.60 7.91 1.22
C PHE A 84 0.95 9.26 0.91
N LEU A 85 1.27 10.32 1.68
CA LEU A 85 0.73 11.67 1.44
C LEU A 85 1.14 12.27 0.09
N ASN A 86 2.23 11.80 -0.51
CA ASN A 86 2.65 12.25 -1.84
C ASN A 86 1.61 11.96 -2.93
N ILE A 87 0.63 11.09 -2.66
CA ILE A 87 -0.45 10.75 -3.60
C ILE A 87 -1.59 11.79 -3.50
N VAL A 88 -1.88 12.25 -2.30
CA VAL A 88 -3.04 13.11 -2.00
C VAL A 88 -2.64 14.58 -1.93
N GLU A 89 -1.46 14.85 -1.41
CA GLU A 89 -0.90 16.18 -1.25
C GLU A 89 0.52 16.17 -1.82
N SER A 90 0.87 17.07 -2.73
CA SER A 90 2.23 17.21 -3.30
C SER A 90 3.24 17.73 -2.25
N ILE A 91 3.33 17.06 -1.11
CA ILE A 91 4.17 17.44 0.02
C ILE A 91 5.44 16.60 0.01
N ASN A 92 6.57 17.23 -0.26
CA ASN A 92 7.89 16.65 -0.04
C ASN A 92 8.19 16.58 1.47
N LEU A 93 8.10 15.39 2.05
CA LEU A 93 8.40 15.14 3.44
C LEU A 93 9.86 14.71 3.62
N PRO A 94 10.53 15.14 4.72
CA PRO A 94 11.92 14.75 4.97
C PRO A 94 12.07 13.24 5.15
N ASN A 95 13.16 12.68 4.61
CA ASN A 95 13.53 11.27 4.81
C ASN A 95 13.83 11.00 6.29
N THR A 96 12.95 10.33 6.99
CA THR A 96 13.25 9.82 8.34
C THR A 96 14.06 8.52 8.22
N ILE A 97 15.31 8.57 8.66
CA ILE A 97 16.35 7.53 8.48
C ILE A 97 16.03 6.20 9.21
N GLN A 98 15.08 6.18 10.14
CA GLN A 98 14.71 4.98 10.91
C GLN A 98 13.20 4.75 10.84
N SER A 99 12.74 4.24 9.70
CA SER A 99 11.33 3.90 9.54
C SER A 99 11.13 2.38 9.57
N THR A 100 10.17 1.92 10.37
CA THR A 100 9.68 0.54 10.32
C THR A 100 8.83 0.29 9.06
N THR A 101 8.59 1.30 8.25
CA THR A 101 7.78 1.22 7.04
C THR A 101 8.64 0.95 5.81
N ILE A 102 8.10 0.19 4.88
CA ILE A 102 8.56 0.08 3.50
C ILE A 102 7.72 1.08 2.72
N TYR A 103 8.36 1.99 1.99
CA TYR A 103 7.65 3.11 1.35
C TYR A 103 6.56 2.62 0.40
N TYR A 104 5.43 3.31 0.41
CA TYR A 104 4.44 3.14 -0.64
C TYR A 104 5.05 3.48 -2.00
N ASN A 105 4.81 2.61 -2.97
CA ASN A 105 5.18 2.87 -4.35
C ASN A 105 4.13 2.28 -5.30
N ARG A 106 4.07 2.86 -6.49
CA ARG A 106 3.28 2.43 -7.62
C ARG A 106 4.23 2.12 -8.76
N PHE A 107 4.10 0.95 -9.35
CA PHE A 107 4.91 0.51 -10.49
C PHE A 107 4.04 0.22 -11.69
N PHE A 108 4.50 0.64 -12.84
CA PHE A 108 3.96 0.14 -14.11
C PHE A 108 4.61 -1.21 -14.46
N ILE A 109 3.92 -2.01 -15.27
CA ILE A 109 4.36 -3.37 -15.61
C ILE A 109 5.71 -3.40 -16.34
N GLU A 110 6.07 -2.34 -17.03
CA GLU A 110 7.34 -2.20 -17.73
C GLU A 110 8.54 -1.93 -16.80
N GLU A 111 8.28 -1.57 -15.54
CA GLU A 111 9.29 -1.15 -14.57
C GLU A 111 9.89 -2.33 -13.76
N GLU A 112 10.07 -3.49 -14.41
CA GLU A 112 10.60 -4.71 -13.80
C GLU A 112 11.90 -4.50 -13.00
N LYS A 113 12.83 -3.71 -13.55
CA LYS A 113 14.11 -3.44 -12.89
C LYS A 113 13.95 -2.57 -11.64
N ASP A 114 12.99 -1.67 -11.66
CA ASP A 114 12.76 -0.75 -10.55
C ASP A 114 12.07 -1.46 -9.40
N ILE A 115 11.15 -2.38 -9.68
CA ILE A 115 10.58 -3.27 -8.65
C ILE A 115 11.65 -4.12 -7.97
N LYS A 116 12.55 -4.76 -8.73
CA LYS A 116 13.64 -5.55 -8.15
C LYS A 116 14.54 -4.70 -7.27
N ARG A 117 14.89 -3.50 -7.73
CA ARG A 117 15.69 -2.54 -6.95
C ARG A 117 14.96 -2.11 -5.67
N TYR A 118 13.66 -1.81 -5.78
CA TYR A 118 12.84 -1.43 -4.64
C TYR A 118 12.76 -2.54 -3.59
N VAL A 119 12.50 -3.79 -3.98
CA VAL A 119 12.46 -4.94 -3.06
C VAL A 119 13.83 -5.13 -2.40
N GLN A 120 14.91 -5.00 -3.15
CA GLN A 120 16.26 -5.12 -2.62
C GLN A 120 16.53 -4.03 -1.56
N SER A 121 16.34 -2.75 -1.91
CA SER A 121 16.69 -1.62 -1.04
C SER A 121 15.70 -1.42 0.11
N GLU A 122 14.41 -1.58 -0.14
CA GLU A 122 13.36 -1.24 0.83
C GLU A 122 12.95 -2.40 1.74
N LEU A 123 13.22 -3.65 1.34
CA LEU A 123 12.92 -4.83 2.15
C LEU A 123 14.20 -5.55 2.58
N LEU A 124 14.97 -6.09 1.63
CA LEU A 124 16.04 -7.05 1.93
C LEU A 124 17.28 -6.42 2.56
N ASP A 125 17.63 -5.18 2.21
CA ASP A 125 18.79 -4.46 2.73
C ASP A 125 18.43 -3.51 3.88
N LYS A 126 17.16 -3.47 4.30
CA LYS A 126 16.79 -2.68 5.48
C LYS A 126 17.41 -3.24 6.74
N ARG A 127 17.89 -2.35 7.60
CA ARG A 127 18.49 -2.68 8.92
C ARG A 127 17.59 -3.54 9.80
N LEU A 128 16.27 -3.47 9.62
CA LEU A 128 15.28 -4.24 10.39
C LEU A 128 15.08 -5.66 9.84
N MET A 129 15.59 -5.95 8.65
CA MET A 129 15.58 -7.30 8.12
C MET A 129 16.55 -8.16 8.91
N PRO A 130 16.14 -9.35 9.42
CA PRO A 130 17.05 -10.28 10.08
C PRO A 130 18.22 -10.65 9.18
N GLU A 131 19.35 -10.98 9.78
CA GLU A 131 20.48 -11.56 9.02
C GLU A 131 20.06 -12.90 8.43
N ILE A 132 19.99 -12.96 7.13
CA ILE A 132 19.65 -14.16 6.34
C ILE A 132 20.73 -14.35 5.27
N SER A 133 20.91 -15.60 4.84
CA SER A 133 21.91 -15.92 3.79
C SER A 133 21.56 -15.25 2.45
N ASP A 134 22.58 -15.02 1.63
CA ASP A 134 22.38 -14.45 0.28
C ASP A 134 21.47 -15.34 -0.57
N LEU A 135 21.54 -16.65 -0.38
CA LEU A 135 20.62 -17.59 -1.04
C LEU A 135 19.16 -17.35 -0.62
N ALA A 136 18.91 -17.10 0.68
CA ALA A 136 17.58 -16.79 1.17
C ALA A 136 17.07 -15.45 0.63
N LYS A 137 17.92 -14.41 0.62
CA LYS A 137 17.58 -13.12 -0.01
C LYS A 137 17.20 -13.27 -1.46
N LYS A 138 18.00 -14.04 -2.23
CA LYS A 138 17.71 -14.32 -3.64
C LYS A 138 16.37 -15.03 -3.82
N LYS A 139 16.06 -16.03 -2.98
CA LYS A 139 14.79 -16.76 -3.04
C LYS A 139 13.58 -15.90 -2.71
N ILE A 140 13.71 -15.02 -1.73
CA ILE A 140 12.65 -14.05 -1.39
C ILE A 140 12.42 -13.10 -2.58
N LEU A 141 13.49 -12.57 -3.18
CA LEU A 141 13.37 -11.68 -4.34
C LEU A 141 12.71 -12.40 -5.54
N GLU A 142 13.12 -13.63 -5.82
CA GLU A 142 12.52 -14.46 -6.88
C GLU A 142 11.02 -14.69 -6.63
N ALA A 143 10.62 -15.06 -5.40
CA ALA A 143 9.23 -15.30 -5.04
C ALA A 143 8.36 -14.03 -5.15
N ILE A 144 8.87 -12.88 -4.67
CA ILE A 144 8.18 -11.60 -4.80
C ILE A 144 8.04 -11.22 -6.28
N PHE A 145 9.10 -11.43 -7.06
CA PHE A 145 9.06 -11.12 -8.47
C PHE A 145 8.08 -12.03 -9.25
N GLU A 146 7.94 -13.29 -8.87
CA GLU A 146 6.93 -14.20 -9.43
C GLU A 146 5.49 -13.68 -9.16
N ILE A 147 5.22 -13.16 -7.96
CA ILE A 147 3.92 -12.53 -7.65
C ILE A 147 3.67 -11.34 -8.59
N PHE A 148 4.68 -10.50 -8.81
CA PHE A 148 4.58 -9.38 -9.74
C PHE A 148 4.27 -9.85 -11.17
N VAL A 149 5.01 -10.83 -11.68
CA VAL A 149 4.81 -11.40 -13.01
C VAL A 149 3.40 -12.00 -13.13
N ASN A 150 2.93 -12.71 -12.12
CA ASN A 150 1.59 -13.29 -12.12
C ASN A 150 0.50 -12.21 -12.17
N ALA A 151 0.64 -11.12 -11.44
CA ALA A 151 -0.29 -9.99 -11.50
C ALA A 151 -0.31 -9.35 -12.91
N THR A 152 0.84 -9.22 -13.57
CA THR A 152 0.93 -8.63 -14.90
C THR A 152 0.37 -9.55 -16.00
N ILE A 153 0.74 -10.81 -16.00
CA ILE A 153 0.36 -11.76 -17.06
C ILE A 153 -1.09 -12.21 -16.90
N HIS A 154 -1.46 -12.66 -15.71
CA HIS A 154 -2.77 -13.24 -15.43
C HIS A 154 -3.80 -12.19 -15.02
N GLY A 155 -3.41 -11.22 -14.21
CA GLY A 155 -4.26 -10.11 -13.79
C GLY A 155 -4.55 -9.12 -14.92
N LYS A 156 -3.68 -9.02 -15.94
CA LYS A 156 -3.77 -8.02 -17.00
C LYS A 156 -3.88 -6.59 -16.45
N THR A 157 -3.24 -6.35 -15.32
CA THR A 157 -3.14 -5.01 -14.75
C THR A 157 -2.05 -4.22 -15.47
N SER A 158 -2.18 -2.90 -15.51
CA SER A 158 -1.12 -2.00 -15.97
C SER A 158 -0.24 -1.49 -14.83
N GLU A 159 -0.71 -1.66 -13.60
CA GLU A 159 -0.11 -1.05 -12.41
C GLU A 159 -0.19 -1.97 -11.20
N ILE A 160 0.83 -1.85 -10.35
CA ILE A 160 0.91 -2.55 -9.07
C ILE A 160 1.25 -1.55 -7.97
N PHE A 161 0.54 -1.65 -6.86
CA PHE A 161 0.73 -0.84 -5.68
C PHE A 161 1.39 -1.67 -4.59
N THR A 162 2.36 -1.10 -3.90
CA THR A 162 3.08 -1.83 -2.86
C THR A 162 3.44 -0.95 -1.68
N CYS A 163 3.48 -1.54 -0.52
CA CYS A 163 3.87 -0.93 0.73
C CYS A 163 4.18 -2.02 1.75
N GLY A 164 4.90 -1.70 2.82
CA GLY A 164 5.14 -2.69 3.86
C GLY A 164 5.40 -2.07 5.23
N GLN A 165 5.45 -2.95 6.24
CA GLN A 165 5.75 -2.57 7.61
C GLN A 165 6.45 -3.69 8.35
N PHE A 166 7.56 -3.34 9.02
CA PHE A 166 8.24 -4.21 9.97
C PHE A 166 7.62 -4.07 11.36
N PHE A 167 7.40 -5.20 12.00
CA PHE A 167 6.91 -5.31 13.38
C PHE A 167 8.03 -5.89 14.25
N ASP A 168 9.08 -5.11 14.42
CA ASP A 168 10.34 -5.44 15.09
C ASP A 168 10.19 -5.67 16.61
N ARG A 169 9.16 -5.09 17.23
CA ARG A 169 8.88 -5.25 18.67
C ARG A 169 8.07 -6.50 19.01
N HIS A 170 7.53 -7.19 18.01
CA HIS A 170 6.81 -8.46 18.22
C HIS A 170 7.80 -9.62 18.42
N LYS A 171 7.33 -10.69 19.03
CA LYS A 171 8.11 -11.91 19.27
C LYS A 171 7.35 -13.13 18.74
N PRO A 172 7.80 -13.77 17.65
CA PRO A 172 8.92 -13.33 16.78
C PRO A 172 8.62 -12.03 16.02
N PRO A 173 9.63 -11.27 15.61
CA PRO A 173 9.44 -10.14 14.72
C PRO A 173 8.99 -10.63 13.35
N TYR A 174 8.21 -9.80 12.64
CA TYR A 174 7.71 -10.13 11.29
C TYR A 174 7.59 -8.86 10.43
N VAL A 175 7.41 -9.07 9.14
CA VAL A 175 7.15 -8.00 8.16
C VAL A 175 5.89 -8.33 7.37
N TYR A 176 5.03 -7.34 7.19
CA TYR A 176 4.00 -7.37 6.16
C TYR A 176 4.50 -6.59 4.96
N PHE A 177 4.47 -7.24 3.79
CA PHE A 177 4.79 -6.65 2.51
C PHE A 177 3.63 -6.94 1.56
N THR A 178 2.96 -5.90 1.08
CA THR A 178 1.69 -6.00 0.38
C THR A 178 1.86 -5.58 -1.07
N PHE A 179 1.39 -6.42 -1.98
CA PHE A 179 1.17 -6.12 -3.40
C PHE A 179 -0.32 -6.09 -3.67
N VAL A 180 -0.74 -5.11 -4.46
CA VAL A 180 -2.13 -4.96 -4.89
C VAL A 180 -2.15 -4.67 -6.37
N ASP A 181 -2.98 -5.39 -7.09
CA ASP A 181 -3.37 -5.11 -8.47
C ASP A 181 -4.89 -4.97 -8.58
N PHE A 182 -5.33 -4.27 -9.60
CA PHE A 182 -6.74 -4.12 -9.98
C PHE A 182 -7.06 -4.88 -11.26
N GLY A 183 -6.30 -5.93 -11.52
CA GLY A 183 -6.47 -6.80 -12.67
C GLY A 183 -7.65 -7.76 -12.54
N ARG A 184 -7.71 -8.70 -13.48
CA ARG A 184 -8.76 -9.72 -13.48
C ARG A 184 -8.54 -10.75 -12.38
N SER A 185 -9.60 -11.12 -11.71
CA SER A 185 -9.58 -12.21 -10.73
C SER A 185 -9.32 -13.57 -11.40
N ILE A 186 -8.61 -14.46 -10.70
CA ILE A 186 -8.38 -15.86 -11.13
C ILE A 186 -9.71 -16.60 -11.42
N ARG A 187 -10.82 -16.17 -10.78
CA ARG A 187 -12.16 -16.79 -10.96
C ARG A 187 -12.91 -16.34 -12.21
N THR A 188 -12.37 -15.39 -12.96
CA THR A 188 -13.04 -14.82 -14.17
C THR A 188 -12.43 -15.33 -15.48
N ASN A 189 -11.59 -16.36 -15.43
CA ASN A 189 -11.07 -17.06 -16.61
C ASN A 189 -11.93 -18.26 -16.97
#